data_ba30e1a511b4f55ecc6295a469b5e9a2
#
_entry.id   ba30e1a511b4f55ecc6295a469b5e9a2
#
_cell.length_a   1.000
_cell.length_b   1.000
_cell.length_c   1.000
_cell.angle_alpha   90.00
_cell.angle_beta   90.00
_cell.angle_gamma   90.00
#
_symmetry.space_group_name_H-M   'P 1'
#
loop_
_entity.id
_entity.type
_entity.pdbx_description
1 polymer ?
#
loop_
_entity_poly.entity_id
_entity_poly.type
_entity_poly.pdbx_seq_one_letter_code
_entity_poly.pdbx_strand_id
1 'polypeptide(L)'
;IMQTFGAQVTPSPSMSTRAGKDILTAHPTYQGSLGTAISEAIELAQMTPNCKYTLGSVLSHVTLHQTIIGLEAEKQMEMAGEYPDVVIGCFGGGSNFGGISFPFMRHNILEGKKTRFVAAEPASCPKLTRGKFQYDFGDEAGYTPLLPMFTLGHNFAPAHIHAGGLRY
;
A
#
# COMPACT_ATOMS: atom_id res chain seq x y z
N ILE A 1 -8.46 3.62 -19.26
CA ILE A 1 -8.98 4.62 -18.29
C ILE A 1 -7.98 5.75 -18.09
N MET A 2 -6.75 5.52 -17.60
CA MET A 2 -5.76 6.59 -17.34
C MET A 2 -5.50 7.44 -18.60
N GLN A 3 -5.29 6.84 -19.76
CA GLN A 3 -5.11 7.54 -21.02
C GLN A 3 -6.37 8.34 -21.42
N THR A 4 -7.55 7.85 -21.11
CA THR A 4 -8.82 8.57 -21.37
C THR A 4 -8.87 9.92 -20.64
N PHE A 5 -8.20 10.01 -19.49
CA PHE A 5 -8.05 11.27 -18.73
C PHE A 5 -6.78 12.06 -19.08
N GLY A 6 -6.11 11.74 -20.20
CA GLY A 6 -4.95 12.48 -20.70
C GLY A 6 -3.61 12.10 -20.07
N ALA A 7 -3.55 11.05 -19.25
CA ALA A 7 -2.29 10.60 -18.67
C ALA A 7 -1.41 9.89 -19.71
N GLN A 8 -0.11 10.14 -19.66
CA GLN A 8 0.87 9.29 -20.32
C GLN A 8 1.09 8.04 -19.46
N VAL A 9 0.95 6.87 -20.06
CA VAL A 9 1.05 5.60 -19.35
C VAL A 9 2.18 4.77 -19.95
N THR A 10 3.15 4.43 -19.11
CA THR A 10 4.25 3.51 -19.44
C THR A 10 4.05 2.23 -18.63
N PRO A 11 3.95 1.05 -19.27
CA PRO A 11 3.92 -0.21 -18.55
C PRO A 11 5.23 -0.43 -17.77
N SER A 12 5.13 -1.06 -16.59
CA SER A 12 6.29 -1.44 -15.79
C SER A 12 6.36 -2.98 -15.70
N PRO A 13 7.55 -3.60 -15.77
CA PRO A 13 8.87 -2.96 -15.99
C PRO A 13 9.06 -2.46 -17.41
N SER A 14 9.85 -1.40 -17.60
CA SER A 14 10.10 -0.80 -18.91
C SER A 14 11.59 -0.66 -19.24
N MET A 15 11.90 -0.61 -20.52
CA MET A 15 13.26 -0.33 -21.00
C MET A 15 13.61 1.17 -20.99
N SER A 16 12.73 2.03 -20.52
CA SER A 16 12.95 3.49 -20.48
C SER A 16 13.68 3.96 -19.22
N THR A 17 13.72 3.13 -18.18
CA THR A 17 14.39 3.40 -16.91
C THR A 17 15.57 2.46 -16.71
N ARG A 18 16.53 2.86 -15.86
CA ARG A 18 17.63 1.98 -15.47
C ARG A 18 17.11 0.83 -14.62
N ALA A 19 16.26 1.12 -13.62
CA ALA A 19 15.67 0.09 -12.77
C ALA A 19 14.93 -0.97 -13.58
N GLY A 20 14.08 -0.56 -14.53
CA GLY A 20 13.37 -1.50 -15.40
C GLY A 20 14.31 -2.31 -16.29
N LYS A 21 15.34 -1.69 -16.87
CA LYS A 21 16.37 -2.40 -17.68
C LYS A 21 17.12 -3.45 -16.87
N ASP A 22 17.60 -3.07 -15.68
CA ASP A 22 18.39 -3.97 -14.83
C ASP A 22 17.53 -5.21 -14.42
N ILE A 23 16.28 -4.99 -14.05
CA ILE A 23 15.33 -6.05 -13.69
C ILE A 23 15.03 -6.95 -14.90
N LEU A 24 14.71 -6.38 -16.06
CA LEU A 24 14.42 -7.16 -17.28
C LEU A 24 15.65 -7.89 -17.83
N THR A 25 16.84 -7.35 -17.63
CA THR A 25 18.09 -8.02 -17.99
C THR A 25 18.33 -9.24 -17.11
N ALA A 26 18.11 -9.10 -15.80
CA ALA A 26 18.25 -10.21 -14.85
C ALA A 26 17.14 -11.28 -15.01
N HIS A 27 15.92 -10.83 -15.30
CA HIS A 27 14.72 -11.66 -15.38
C HIS A 27 13.86 -11.28 -16.60
N PRO A 28 14.20 -11.75 -17.83
CA PRO A 28 13.54 -11.32 -19.06
C PRO A 28 12.03 -11.59 -19.15
N THR A 29 11.52 -12.54 -18.38
CA THR A 29 10.10 -12.90 -18.36
C THR A 29 9.35 -12.31 -17.16
N TYR A 30 10.02 -11.49 -16.35
CA TYR A 30 9.42 -10.90 -15.16
C TYR A 30 8.34 -9.88 -15.53
N GLN A 31 7.17 -10.04 -14.96
CA GLN A 31 6.02 -9.17 -15.25
C GLN A 31 5.95 -7.92 -14.35
N GLY A 32 6.94 -7.77 -13.48
CA GLY A 32 7.00 -6.65 -12.55
C GLY A 32 6.12 -6.81 -11.31
N SER A 33 6.26 -5.82 -10.45
CA SER A 33 5.48 -5.69 -9.22
C SER A 33 5.19 -4.22 -8.97
N LEU A 34 4.39 -3.92 -7.94
CA LEU A 34 4.25 -2.53 -7.47
C LEU A 34 5.61 -1.94 -7.07
N GLY A 35 6.47 -2.72 -6.44
CA GLY A 35 7.83 -2.29 -6.07
C GLY A 35 8.70 -1.92 -7.26
N THR A 36 8.62 -2.66 -8.35
CA THR A 36 9.27 -2.32 -9.62
C THR A 36 8.78 -0.97 -10.16
N ALA A 37 7.45 -0.81 -10.23
CA ALA A 37 6.84 0.43 -10.72
C ALA A 37 7.19 1.64 -9.85
N ILE A 38 7.31 1.47 -8.54
CA ILE A 38 7.77 2.52 -7.63
C ILE A 38 9.21 2.91 -7.93
N SER A 39 10.11 1.95 -8.11
CA SER A 39 11.52 2.23 -8.47
C SER A 39 11.62 3.05 -9.76
N GLU A 40 10.91 2.63 -10.80
CA GLU A 40 10.88 3.34 -12.08
C GLU A 40 10.29 4.74 -11.98
N ALA A 41 9.21 4.91 -11.22
CA ALA A 41 8.56 6.20 -11.01
C ALA A 41 9.46 7.19 -10.23
N ILE A 42 10.19 6.71 -9.23
CA ILE A 42 11.16 7.53 -8.49
C ILE A 42 12.30 7.96 -9.37
N GLU A 43 12.88 7.04 -10.15
CA GLU A 43 13.94 7.34 -11.12
C GLU A 43 13.50 8.42 -12.10
N LEU A 44 12.33 8.27 -12.72
CA LEU A 44 11.77 9.26 -13.64
C LEU A 44 11.55 10.62 -12.96
N ALA A 45 11.06 10.64 -11.74
CA ALA A 45 10.84 11.87 -11.00
C ALA A 45 12.15 12.61 -10.69
N GLN A 46 13.23 11.87 -10.42
CA GLN A 46 14.56 12.44 -10.18
C GLN A 46 15.20 12.99 -11.47
N MET A 47 14.98 12.32 -12.60
CA MET A 47 15.57 12.68 -13.89
C MET A 47 14.81 13.77 -14.64
N THR A 48 13.54 14.00 -14.31
CA THR A 48 12.67 14.93 -15.03
C THR A 48 12.54 16.25 -14.26
N PRO A 49 12.96 17.39 -14.82
CA PRO A 49 12.81 18.70 -14.18
C PRO A 49 11.34 18.97 -13.81
N ASN A 50 11.12 19.54 -12.64
CA ASN A 50 9.79 19.88 -12.12
C ASN A 50 8.83 18.69 -11.96
N CYS A 51 9.28 17.47 -12.08
CA CYS A 51 8.51 16.27 -11.78
C CYS A 51 8.45 16.00 -10.28
N LYS A 52 7.34 15.49 -9.81
CA LYS A 52 7.14 15.07 -8.40
C LYS A 52 6.62 13.64 -8.38
N TYR A 53 7.16 12.86 -7.45
CA TYR A 53 6.66 11.54 -7.16
C TYR A 53 5.54 11.61 -6.12
N THR A 54 4.45 10.91 -6.37
CA THR A 54 3.36 10.72 -5.41
C THR A 54 3.13 9.23 -5.20
N LEU A 55 3.15 8.83 -3.93
CA LEU A 55 2.85 7.46 -3.52
C LEU A 55 1.42 7.40 -2.95
N GLY A 56 0.74 6.27 -3.18
CA GLY A 56 -0.61 6.05 -2.69
C GLY A 56 -0.64 5.64 -1.21
N SER A 57 -1.05 4.43 -0.91
CA SER A 57 -1.70 4.01 0.33
C SER A 57 -0.79 3.46 1.44
N VAL A 58 0.49 3.74 1.49
CA VAL A 58 1.42 3.10 2.46
C VAL A 58 2.02 4.03 3.51
N LEU A 59 1.84 5.33 3.37
CA LEU A 59 2.41 6.32 4.27
C LEU A 59 1.40 6.79 5.32
N SER A 60 1.90 7.14 6.50
CA SER A 60 1.08 7.53 7.65
C SER A 60 0.12 8.69 7.34
N HIS A 61 0.54 9.68 6.55
CA HIS A 61 -0.33 10.79 6.15
C HIS A 61 -1.52 10.33 5.30
N VAL A 62 -1.32 9.33 4.42
CA VAL A 62 -2.41 8.75 3.63
C VAL A 62 -3.38 8.00 4.55
N THR A 63 -2.87 7.22 5.50
CA THR A 63 -3.71 6.54 6.50
C THR A 63 -4.51 7.55 7.31
N LEU A 64 -3.91 8.67 7.71
CA LEU A 64 -4.61 9.75 8.42
C LEU A 64 -5.74 10.33 7.58
N HIS A 65 -5.52 10.66 6.29
CA HIS A 65 -6.60 11.12 5.42
C HIS A 65 -7.70 10.09 5.22
N GLN A 66 -7.34 8.81 5.13
CA GLN A 66 -8.30 7.71 4.99
C GLN A 66 -9.21 7.53 6.22
N THR A 67 -8.85 8.08 7.38
CA THR A 67 -9.71 8.01 8.58
C THR A 67 -11.05 8.71 8.40
N ILE A 68 -11.22 9.55 7.38
CA ILE A 68 -12.52 10.11 7.03
C ILE A 68 -13.58 9.01 6.82
N ILE A 69 -13.17 7.85 6.27
CA ILE A 69 -14.06 6.71 6.05
C ILE A 69 -14.58 6.15 7.37
N GLY A 70 -13.69 5.97 8.35
CA GLY A 70 -14.09 5.51 9.68
C GLY A 70 -14.91 6.54 10.45
N LEU A 71 -14.60 7.84 10.33
CA LEU A 71 -15.37 8.92 10.94
C LEU A 71 -16.78 9.03 10.36
N GLU A 72 -16.94 8.81 9.05
CA GLU A 72 -18.26 8.73 8.43
C GLU A 72 -19.01 7.46 8.84
N ALA A 73 -18.30 6.32 8.92
CA ALA A 73 -18.88 5.07 9.38
C ALA A 73 -19.39 5.16 10.83
N GLU A 74 -18.68 5.85 11.73
CA GLU A 74 -19.16 6.12 13.10
C GLU A 74 -20.54 6.81 13.08
N LYS A 75 -20.68 7.87 12.30
CA LYS A 75 -21.95 8.61 12.18
C LYS A 75 -23.06 7.78 11.57
N GLN A 76 -22.73 6.96 10.58
CA GLN A 76 -23.70 6.07 9.94
C GLN A 76 -24.18 4.98 10.91
N MET A 77 -23.29 4.42 11.72
CA MET A 77 -23.64 3.46 12.78
C MET A 77 -24.50 4.10 13.86
N GLU A 78 -24.16 5.32 14.29
CA GLU A 78 -24.97 6.09 15.24
C GLU A 78 -26.39 6.33 14.69
N MET A 79 -26.52 6.73 13.42
CA MET A 79 -27.83 6.91 12.77
C MET A 79 -28.65 5.62 12.70
N ALA A 80 -27.97 4.48 12.55
CA ALA A 80 -28.60 3.17 12.56
C ALA A 80 -28.97 2.67 13.99
N GLY A 81 -28.51 3.35 15.02
CA GLY A 81 -28.66 2.90 16.42
C GLY A 81 -27.81 1.68 16.77
N GLU A 82 -26.73 1.46 16.01
CA GLU A 82 -25.86 0.27 16.11
C GLU A 82 -24.43 0.66 16.42
N TYR A 83 -23.64 -0.32 16.90
CA TYR A 83 -22.20 -0.16 17.11
C TYR A 83 -21.48 -1.46 16.70
N PRO A 84 -20.33 -1.41 16.00
CA PRO A 84 -19.71 -2.63 15.47
C PRO A 84 -18.99 -3.45 16.55
N ASP A 85 -19.29 -4.73 16.63
CA ASP A 85 -18.52 -5.70 17.41
C ASP A 85 -17.20 -6.05 16.73
N VAL A 86 -17.18 -6.03 15.40
CA VAL A 86 -16.00 -6.38 14.59
C VAL A 86 -15.88 -5.42 13.43
N VAL A 87 -14.68 -4.87 13.23
CA VAL A 87 -14.30 -4.11 12.02
C VAL A 87 -13.28 -4.92 11.24
N ILE A 88 -13.59 -5.19 9.97
CA ILE A 88 -12.73 -5.97 9.08
C ILE A 88 -12.33 -5.08 7.92
N GLY A 89 -11.04 -5.02 7.60
CA GLY A 89 -10.54 -4.25 6.46
C GLY A 89 -9.41 -4.96 5.73
N CYS A 90 -9.31 -4.68 4.43
CA CYS A 90 -8.19 -5.17 3.61
C CYS A 90 -6.88 -4.49 4.03
N PHE A 91 -5.81 -5.27 4.05
CA PHE A 91 -4.48 -4.78 4.37
C PHE A 91 -3.52 -5.02 3.20
N GLY A 92 -3.43 -4.05 2.30
CA GLY A 92 -2.34 -3.92 1.34
C GLY A 92 -1.24 -3.03 1.94
N GLY A 93 -1.27 -1.73 1.68
CA GLY A 93 -0.39 -0.74 2.32
C GLY A 93 -0.80 -0.34 3.73
N GLY A 94 -2.00 -0.69 4.18
CA GLY A 94 -2.51 -0.42 5.52
C GLY A 94 -3.52 0.72 5.63
N SER A 95 -3.59 1.63 4.65
CA SER A 95 -4.46 2.81 4.77
C SER A 95 -5.96 2.47 4.73
N ASN A 96 -6.36 1.44 3.99
CA ASN A 96 -7.75 1.00 3.98
C ASN A 96 -8.16 0.50 5.38
N PHE A 97 -7.37 -0.40 5.95
CA PHE A 97 -7.64 -0.92 7.29
C PHE A 97 -7.53 0.17 8.36
N GLY A 98 -6.47 0.99 8.34
CA GLY A 98 -6.30 2.08 9.28
C GLY A 98 -7.41 3.13 9.16
N GLY A 99 -7.80 3.45 7.93
CA GLY A 99 -8.84 4.44 7.67
C GLY A 99 -10.20 4.06 8.26
N ILE A 100 -10.61 2.82 8.11
CA ILE A 100 -11.88 2.36 8.71
C ILE A 100 -11.77 2.07 10.21
N SER A 101 -10.60 1.62 10.69
CA SER A 101 -10.45 1.08 12.05
C SER A 101 -10.07 2.12 13.10
N PHE A 102 -9.22 3.09 12.79
CA PHE A 102 -8.66 3.99 13.79
C PHE A 102 -9.70 4.82 14.54
N PRO A 103 -10.75 5.37 13.92
CA PRO A 103 -11.81 6.03 14.68
C PRO A 103 -12.46 5.12 15.72
N PHE A 104 -12.79 3.89 15.38
CA PHE A 104 -13.34 2.91 16.33
C PHE A 104 -12.32 2.43 17.37
N MET A 105 -11.02 2.31 17.00
CA MET A 105 -9.95 2.01 17.97
C MET A 105 -9.85 3.09 19.05
N ARG A 106 -10.06 4.35 18.67
CA ARG A 106 -10.12 5.45 19.63
C ARG A 106 -11.17 5.19 20.73
N HIS A 107 -12.36 4.69 20.38
CA HIS A 107 -13.41 4.35 21.36
C HIS A 107 -12.98 3.20 22.27
N ASN A 108 -12.25 2.20 21.74
CA ASN A 108 -11.70 1.13 22.60
C ASN A 108 -10.72 1.71 23.64
N ILE A 109 -9.86 2.66 23.22
CA ILE A 109 -8.83 3.25 24.09
C ILE A 109 -9.44 4.22 25.10
N LEU A 110 -10.32 5.12 24.67
CA LEU A 110 -10.82 6.21 25.50
C LEU A 110 -12.09 5.86 26.29
N GLU A 111 -12.94 5.00 25.74
CA GLU A 111 -14.28 4.71 26.26
C GLU A 111 -14.44 3.26 26.72
N GLY A 112 -13.39 2.44 26.56
CA GLY A 112 -13.42 1.04 26.98
C GLY A 112 -14.29 0.12 26.12
N LYS A 113 -14.68 0.54 24.91
CA LYS A 113 -15.36 -0.33 23.94
C LYS A 113 -14.51 -1.57 23.62
N LYS A 114 -15.13 -2.62 23.10
CA LYS A 114 -14.50 -3.94 22.88
C LYS A 114 -14.58 -4.40 21.42
N THR A 115 -14.64 -3.46 20.48
CA THR A 115 -14.60 -3.77 19.05
C THR A 115 -13.34 -4.55 18.71
N ARG A 116 -13.50 -5.68 18.01
CA ARG A 116 -12.40 -6.48 17.48
C ARG A 116 -12.01 -5.96 16.08
N PHE A 117 -10.73 -5.85 15.81
CA PHE A 117 -10.20 -5.40 14.52
C PHE A 117 -9.51 -6.55 13.81
N VAL A 118 -9.84 -6.77 12.54
CA VAL A 118 -9.30 -7.85 11.71
C VAL A 118 -8.74 -7.26 10.43
N ALA A 119 -7.42 -7.31 10.28
CA ALA A 119 -6.73 -6.98 9.05
C ALA A 119 -6.67 -8.20 8.15
N ALA A 120 -7.27 -8.12 6.96
CA ALA A 120 -7.28 -9.21 5.99
C ALA A 120 -6.21 -8.96 4.92
N GLU A 121 -5.25 -9.86 4.79
CA GLU A 121 -4.21 -9.84 3.76
C GLU A 121 -4.29 -11.05 2.84
N PRO A 122 -3.80 -10.96 1.58
CA PRO A 122 -3.78 -12.11 0.69
C PRO A 122 -2.73 -13.14 1.14
N ALA A 123 -3.09 -14.42 1.09
CA ALA A 123 -2.17 -15.52 1.42
C ALA A 123 -0.94 -15.58 0.48
N SER A 124 -1.04 -14.97 -0.70
CA SER A 124 0.07 -14.85 -1.66
C SER A 124 1.09 -13.77 -1.29
N CYS A 125 0.75 -12.86 -0.36
CA CYS A 125 1.65 -11.82 0.16
C CYS A 125 1.42 -11.65 1.67
N PRO A 126 1.78 -12.66 2.50
CA PRO A 126 1.42 -12.75 3.91
C PRO A 126 2.38 -11.96 4.82
N LYS A 127 2.52 -10.66 4.60
CA LYS A 127 3.51 -9.83 5.29
C LYS A 127 3.22 -9.65 6.78
N LEU A 128 1.95 -9.55 7.18
CA LEU A 128 1.58 -9.42 8.60
C LEU A 128 1.71 -10.74 9.37
N THR A 129 1.34 -11.85 8.71
CA THR A 129 1.30 -13.17 9.36
C THR A 129 2.61 -13.94 9.29
N ARG A 130 3.44 -13.70 8.25
CA ARG A 130 4.71 -14.40 8.03
C ARG A 130 5.90 -13.48 7.83
N GLY A 131 5.68 -12.18 7.62
CA GLY A 131 6.74 -11.19 7.53
C GLY A 131 7.38 -10.87 8.87
N LYS A 132 8.54 -10.23 8.81
CA LYS A 132 9.25 -9.73 9.99
C LYS A 132 9.07 -8.22 10.10
N PHE A 133 8.91 -7.71 11.32
CA PHE A 133 8.94 -6.27 11.56
C PHE A 133 10.39 -5.80 11.59
N GLN A 134 10.79 -5.08 10.55
CA GLN A 134 12.16 -4.58 10.40
C GLN A 134 12.19 -3.38 9.44
N TYR A 135 13.34 -2.71 9.39
CA TYR A 135 13.57 -1.69 8.36
C TYR A 135 13.76 -2.35 6.99
N ASP A 136 13.04 -1.86 6.00
CA ASP A 136 13.14 -2.32 4.61
C ASP A 136 12.83 -1.19 3.64
N PHE A 137 13.16 -1.39 2.36
CA PHE A 137 12.78 -0.48 1.28
C PHE A 137 11.33 -0.75 0.82
N GLY A 138 10.63 0.32 0.47
CA GLY A 138 9.30 0.22 -0.10
C GLY A 138 9.28 -0.11 -1.60
N ASP A 139 10.44 -0.25 -2.24
CA ASP A 139 10.59 -0.51 -3.67
C ASP A 139 11.69 -1.54 -3.94
N GLU A 140 11.65 -2.14 -5.14
CA GLU A 140 12.54 -3.25 -5.48
C GLU A 140 14.00 -2.84 -5.66
N ALA A 141 14.27 -1.67 -6.23
CA ALA A 141 15.63 -1.15 -6.43
C ALA A 141 16.22 -0.41 -5.22
N GLY A 142 15.46 -0.22 -4.15
CA GLY A 142 15.93 0.44 -2.94
C GLY A 142 16.11 1.95 -3.07
N TYR A 143 15.27 2.60 -3.88
CA TYR A 143 15.29 4.05 -4.06
C TYR A 143 14.46 4.81 -3.03
N THR A 144 13.57 4.13 -2.33
CA THR A 144 12.81 4.69 -1.22
C THR A 144 13.63 4.75 0.06
N PRO A 145 13.28 5.61 1.03
CA PRO A 145 13.88 5.54 2.36
C PRO A 145 13.60 4.19 3.04
N LEU A 146 14.52 3.76 3.90
CA LEU A 146 14.29 2.65 4.82
C LEU A 146 13.24 3.05 5.85
N LEU A 147 12.18 2.26 5.94
CA LEU A 147 11.09 2.48 6.90
C LEU A 147 10.83 1.20 7.70
N PRO A 148 10.44 1.32 8.99
CA PRO A 148 10.04 0.16 9.78
C PRO A 148 8.69 -0.36 9.28
N MET A 149 8.63 -1.63 8.92
CA MET A 149 7.43 -2.28 8.39
C MET A 149 7.45 -3.79 8.61
N PHE A 150 6.29 -4.41 8.56
CA PHE A 150 6.21 -5.85 8.34
C PHE A 150 6.53 -6.15 6.89
N THR A 151 7.57 -6.92 6.64
CA THR A 151 8.06 -7.17 5.28
C THR A 151 8.41 -8.63 5.05
N LEU A 152 8.27 -9.06 3.81
CA LEU A 152 8.79 -10.33 3.27
C LEU A 152 10.12 -10.13 2.54
N GLY A 153 10.64 -8.88 2.54
CA GLY A 153 11.81 -8.44 1.78
C GLY A 153 11.43 -7.62 0.54
N HIS A 154 12.18 -6.55 0.28
CA HIS A 154 11.90 -5.67 -0.87
C HIS A 154 12.05 -6.38 -2.23
N ASN A 155 12.78 -7.52 -2.28
CA ASN A 155 12.91 -8.38 -3.47
C ASN A 155 11.81 -9.44 -3.56
N PHE A 156 10.87 -9.49 -2.62
CA PHE A 156 9.77 -10.44 -2.69
C PHE A 156 8.84 -10.11 -3.87
N ALA A 157 8.71 -11.06 -4.79
CA ALA A 157 7.79 -10.96 -5.92
C ALA A 157 6.45 -11.63 -5.55
N PRO A 158 5.36 -10.88 -5.37
CA PRO A 158 4.05 -11.47 -5.13
C PRO A 158 3.54 -12.21 -6.37
N ALA A 159 2.61 -13.13 -6.17
CA ALA A 159 1.96 -13.83 -7.27
C ALA A 159 1.25 -12.84 -8.22
N HIS A 160 1.27 -13.14 -9.52
CA HIS A 160 0.62 -12.34 -10.56
C HIS A 160 -0.89 -12.57 -10.54
N ILE A 161 -1.56 -12.01 -9.54
CA ILE A 161 -3.02 -11.98 -9.45
C ILE A 161 -3.50 -10.53 -9.64
N HIS A 162 -4.72 -10.39 -10.15
CA HIS A 162 -5.30 -9.06 -10.37
C HIS A 162 -5.68 -8.41 -9.03
N ALA A 163 -4.68 -7.94 -8.31
CA ALA A 163 -4.87 -7.15 -7.09
C ALA A 163 -3.73 -6.14 -6.99
N GLY A 164 -4.02 -4.89 -7.33
CA GLY A 164 -3.06 -3.80 -7.15
C GLY A 164 -2.66 -3.66 -5.68
N GLY A 165 -1.43 -3.27 -5.41
CA GLY A 165 -0.96 -3.00 -4.05
C GLY A 165 -0.64 -4.23 -3.18
N LEU A 166 -0.56 -5.43 -3.75
CA LEU A 166 -0.23 -6.64 -2.99
C LEU A 166 1.16 -6.61 -2.34
N ARG A 167 2.07 -5.82 -2.87
CA ARG A 167 3.44 -5.82 -2.42
C ARG A 167 3.62 -5.31 -0.99
N TYR A 168 2.83 -4.37 -0.60
CA TYR A 168 2.92 -3.79 0.75
C TYR A 168 2.11 -4.53 1.77
#